data_a0d777284c7c88ad3d7cb3c5f38d3e63
#
_entry.id   a0d777284c7c88ad3d7cb3c5f38d3e63
#
_cell.length_a   1.000
_cell.length_b   1.000
_cell.length_c   1.000
_cell.angle_alpha   90.00
_cell.angle_beta   90.00
_cell.angle_gamma   90.00
#
_symmetry.space_group_name_H-M   'P 1'
#
loop_
_entity.id
_entity.type
_entity.pdbx_description
1 polymer ?
#
loop_
_entity_poly.entity_id
_entity_poly.type
_entity_poly.pdbx_seq_one_letter_code
_entity_poly.pdbx_strand_id
1 'polypeptide(L)'
;SMSEKHLPLNPSELQSSLFPDQMSADEKAKLQAEAQKEEEKLDKLISTKSEKPSRKPLNTTKLPVKEEHFYPEGINEREYTELAPEITDSLERIPAQVYIRRIVRHKYVLKSNLQIEQPERRTFEFAEMPALAIEKCIAGTSVLTDIVLDKFMYHLPFYRVIQKYKEGGVVLNDPTMNGWFAATCERLKPLYDKLKCEV
;
A
#
# COMPACT_ATOMS: atom_id res chain seq x y z
N SER A 1 40.29 -4.80 9.46
CA SER A 1 40.75 -5.13 10.82
C SER A 1 39.72 -4.57 11.80
N MET A 2 38.81 -5.44 12.25
CA MET A 2 37.92 -5.12 13.36
C MET A 2 38.66 -5.22 14.65
N SER A 3 38.75 -4.12 15.40
CA SER A 3 39.31 -4.13 16.73
C SER A 3 38.34 -4.82 17.69
N GLU A 4 38.71 -6.00 18.17
CA GLU A 4 38.07 -6.64 19.30
C GLU A 4 38.20 -5.71 20.53
N LYS A 5 37.08 -5.17 20.98
CA LYS A 5 36.99 -4.51 22.27
C LYS A 5 37.10 -5.60 23.35
N HIS A 6 38.23 -5.69 24.02
CA HIS A 6 38.36 -6.45 25.24
C HIS A 6 37.33 -5.96 26.27
N LEU A 7 36.37 -6.81 26.58
CA LEU A 7 35.55 -6.66 27.79
C LEU A 7 36.45 -6.90 28.97
N PRO A 8 36.57 -5.99 29.94
CA PRO A 8 37.26 -6.25 31.19
C PRO A 8 36.43 -7.23 32.02
N LEU A 9 36.82 -8.49 31.98
CA LEU A 9 36.26 -9.51 32.86
C LEU A 9 36.81 -9.29 34.26
N ASN A 10 36.21 -8.41 35.04
CA ASN A 10 36.50 -8.26 36.45
C ASN A 10 35.59 -9.25 37.21
N PRO A 11 36.16 -10.27 37.92
CA PRO A 11 35.34 -11.30 38.57
C PRO A 11 34.38 -10.74 39.62
N SER A 12 34.64 -9.57 40.19
CA SER A 12 33.75 -8.88 41.14
C SER A 12 32.51 -8.29 40.47
N GLU A 13 32.60 -7.83 39.21
CA GLU A 13 31.45 -7.30 38.45
C GLU A 13 30.51 -8.41 37.96
N LEU A 14 31.05 -9.58 37.62
CA LEU A 14 30.25 -10.76 37.26
C LEU A 14 29.49 -11.35 38.47
N GLN A 15 30.07 -11.28 39.68
CA GLN A 15 29.39 -11.77 40.89
C GLN A 15 28.23 -10.83 41.31
N SER A 16 28.37 -9.52 41.16
CA SER A 16 27.32 -8.56 41.49
C SER A 16 26.09 -8.67 40.57
N SER A 17 26.28 -9.10 39.32
CA SER A 17 25.16 -9.27 38.36
C SER A 17 24.38 -10.59 38.53
N LEU A 18 25.02 -11.61 39.17
CA LEU A 18 24.40 -12.92 39.37
C LEU A 18 23.61 -13.07 40.69
N PHE A 19 23.92 -12.23 41.70
CA PHE A 19 23.31 -12.30 43.03
C PHE A 19 22.80 -10.93 43.50
N PRO A 20 21.60 -10.50 43.08
CA PRO A 20 21.05 -9.18 43.39
C PRO A 20 20.79 -8.92 44.89
N ASP A 21 20.77 -9.96 45.72
CA ASP A 21 20.51 -9.83 47.16
C ASP A 21 21.74 -9.37 47.98
N GLN A 22 22.95 -9.39 47.41
CA GLN A 22 24.18 -8.97 48.08
C GLN A 22 24.62 -7.52 47.74
N MET A 23 23.84 -6.82 46.91
CA MET A 23 24.18 -5.46 46.51
C MET A 23 23.79 -4.43 47.57
N SER A 24 24.64 -3.43 47.77
CA SER A 24 24.32 -2.28 48.64
C SER A 24 23.16 -1.45 48.07
N ALA A 25 22.47 -0.73 48.97
CA ALA A 25 21.34 0.11 48.58
C ALA A 25 21.70 1.15 47.50
N ASP A 26 22.92 1.69 47.55
CA ASP A 26 23.43 2.68 46.58
C ASP A 26 23.73 2.10 45.23
N GLU A 27 24.20 0.84 45.15
CA GLU A 27 24.42 0.13 43.89
C GLU A 27 23.09 -0.27 43.19
N LYS A 28 22.10 -0.70 43.99
CA LYS A 28 20.76 -0.96 43.49
C LYS A 28 20.10 0.30 42.89
N ALA A 29 20.28 1.44 43.56
CA ALA A 29 19.76 2.73 43.08
C ALA A 29 20.43 3.17 41.74
N LYS A 30 21.73 2.95 41.61
CA LYS A 30 22.44 3.26 40.35
C LYS A 30 22.04 2.38 39.20
N LEU A 31 21.89 1.07 39.41
CA LEU A 31 21.41 0.13 38.41
C LEU A 31 19.97 0.42 37.96
N GLN A 32 19.10 0.80 38.90
CA GLN A 32 17.74 1.21 38.56
C GLN A 32 17.69 2.52 37.77
N ALA A 33 18.56 3.49 38.09
CA ALA A 33 18.68 4.72 37.34
C ALA A 33 19.24 4.54 35.90
N GLU A 34 20.17 3.57 35.74
CA GLU A 34 20.71 3.20 34.42
C GLU A 34 19.68 2.44 33.59
N ALA A 35 18.94 1.49 34.19
CA ALA A 35 17.86 0.76 33.52
C ALA A 35 16.76 1.70 33.05
N GLN A 36 16.34 2.67 33.88
CA GLN A 36 15.36 3.69 33.49
C GLN A 36 15.84 4.57 32.33
N LYS A 37 17.12 4.94 32.29
CA LYS A 37 17.69 5.70 31.18
C LYS A 37 17.78 4.88 29.88
N GLU A 38 17.99 3.57 29.99
CA GLU A 38 17.97 2.68 28.82
C GLU A 38 16.54 2.45 28.32
N GLU A 39 15.56 2.28 29.21
CA GLU A 39 14.15 2.21 28.85
C GLU A 39 13.67 3.50 28.16
N GLU A 40 13.99 4.68 28.69
CA GLU A 40 13.68 5.95 28.04
C GLU A 40 14.35 6.12 26.67
N LYS A 41 15.57 5.60 26.50
CA LYS A 41 16.24 5.58 25.19
C LYS A 41 15.57 4.61 24.23
N LEU A 42 15.14 3.46 24.71
CA LEU A 42 14.42 2.46 23.93
C LEU A 42 13.04 2.99 23.49
N ASP A 43 12.31 3.62 24.39
CA ASP A 43 11.01 4.24 24.11
C ASP A 43 11.14 5.40 23.10
N LYS A 44 12.18 6.20 23.20
CA LYS A 44 12.48 7.23 22.19
C LYS A 44 12.83 6.63 20.84
N LEU A 45 13.56 5.50 20.79
CA LEU A 45 13.88 4.78 19.56
C LEU A 45 12.66 4.08 18.95
N ILE A 46 11.74 3.59 19.77
CA ILE A 46 10.49 2.99 19.35
C ILE A 46 9.52 4.06 18.83
N SER A 47 9.41 5.19 19.51
CA SER A 47 8.56 6.31 19.10
C SER A 47 9.04 6.96 17.79
N THR A 48 10.34 7.00 17.53
CA THR A 48 10.89 7.49 16.27
C THR A 48 10.79 6.50 15.12
N LYS A 49 10.53 5.21 15.38
CA LYS A 49 10.38 4.17 14.34
C LYS A 49 8.97 4.01 13.78
N SER A 50 7.96 4.70 14.30
CA SER A 50 6.57 4.42 13.92
C SER A 50 5.95 5.35 12.88
N GLU A 51 6.64 6.35 12.36
CA GLU A 51 6.16 7.08 11.19
C GLU A 51 6.76 6.48 9.90
N LYS A 52 6.17 5.38 9.43
CA LYS A 52 6.32 5.01 8.03
C LYS A 52 5.83 6.22 7.22
N PRO A 53 6.65 6.81 6.33
CA PRO A 53 6.22 7.95 5.55
C PRO A 53 4.94 7.55 4.82
N SER A 54 3.84 8.20 5.15
CA SER A 54 2.57 8.04 4.47
C SER A 54 2.83 8.21 2.98
N ARG A 55 2.49 7.20 2.16
CA ARG A 55 2.62 7.28 0.71
C ARG A 55 1.78 8.46 0.25
N LYS A 56 2.43 9.49 -0.28
CA LYS A 56 1.70 10.63 -0.83
C LYS A 56 0.83 10.12 -1.97
N PRO A 57 -0.46 10.46 -2.00
CA PRO A 57 -1.33 10.07 -3.10
C PRO A 57 -0.79 10.64 -4.41
N LEU A 58 -1.00 9.91 -5.50
CA LEU A 58 -0.63 10.36 -6.83
C LEU A 58 -1.41 11.64 -7.16
N ASN A 59 -0.71 12.68 -7.61
CA ASN A 59 -1.38 13.93 -8.00
C ASN A 59 -1.99 13.77 -9.40
N THR A 60 -3.29 13.54 -9.45
CA THR A 60 -4.08 13.32 -10.67
C THR A 60 -5.01 14.48 -10.99
N THR A 61 -4.95 15.58 -10.25
CA THR A 61 -5.90 16.72 -10.31
C THR A 61 -5.98 17.41 -11.67
N LYS A 62 -4.96 17.27 -12.52
CA LYS A 62 -4.90 17.92 -13.84
C LYS A 62 -5.31 17.01 -15.00
N LEU A 63 -5.65 15.75 -14.73
CA LEU A 63 -6.00 14.80 -15.76
C LEU A 63 -7.49 14.84 -16.10
N PRO A 64 -7.87 14.62 -17.36
CA PRO A 64 -9.26 14.43 -17.72
C PRO A 64 -9.81 13.17 -17.04
N VAL A 65 -11.04 13.24 -16.55
CA VAL A 65 -11.73 12.14 -15.89
C VAL A 65 -12.82 11.64 -16.81
N LYS A 66 -12.86 10.32 -17.01
CA LYS A 66 -13.99 9.63 -17.67
C LYS A 66 -14.70 8.81 -16.60
N GLU A 67 -15.98 9.10 -16.40
CA GLU A 67 -16.82 8.42 -15.43
C GLU A 67 -17.58 7.27 -16.11
N GLU A 68 -17.55 6.11 -15.47
CA GLU A 68 -18.32 4.94 -15.85
C GLU A 68 -19.18 4.53 -14.67
N HIS A 69 -20.51 4.53 -14.88
CA HIS A 69 -21.50 4.22 -13.86
C HIS A 69 -21.92 2.75 -13.96
N PHE A 70 -21.85 2.05 -12.84
CA PHE A 70 -22.28 0.66 -12.72
C PHE A 70 -23.44 0.57 -11.74
N TYR A 71 -24.53 -0.02 -12.20
CA TYR A 71 -25.74 -0.23 -11.42
C TYR A 71 -25.90 -1.73 -11.15
N PRO A 72 -26.32 -2.13 -9.94
CA PRO A 72 -26.63 -3.53 -9.67
C PRO A 72 -27.88 -3.95 -10.43
N GLU A 73 -27.92 -5.20 -10.87
CA GLU A 73 -29.04 -5.76 -11.58
C GLU A 73 -30.21 -6.10 -10.64
N GLY A 74 -31.45 -5.97 -11.10
CA GLY A 74 -32.64 -6.40 -10.36
C GLY A 74 -33.13 -5.45 -9.26
N ILE A 75 -32.63 -4.22 -9.20
CA ILE A 75 -33.04 -3.22 -8.21
C ILE A 75 -34.41 -2.62 -8.57
N ASN A 76 -35.34 -2.69 -7.63
CA ASN A 76 -36.65 -2.05 -7.74
C ASN A 76 -36.64 -0.74 -6.93
N GLU A 77 -36.74 0.40 -7.61
CA GLU A 77 -36.74 1.75 -7.01
C GLU A 77 -37.81 1.95 -5.93
N ARG A 78 -38.89 1.18 -5.96
CA ARG A 78 -39.95 1.27 -4.96
C ARG A 78 -39.53 0.70 -3.61
N GLU A 79 -38.66 -0.30 -3.59
CA GLU A 79 -38.24 -1.05 -2.40
C GLU A 79 -36.89 -0.62 -1.88
N TYR A 80 -36.05 -0.07 -2.75
CA TYR A 80 -34.67 0.31 -2.45
C TYR A 80 -34.49 1.84 -2.38
N THR A 81 -33.52 2.25 -1.61
CA THR A 81 -33.06 3.64 -1.53
C THR A 81 -31.60 3.68 -1.94
N GLU A 82 -31.27 4.58 -2.85
CA GLU A 82 -29.89 4.81 -3.28
C GLU A 82 -29.08 5.49 -2.16
N LEU A 83 -27.87 5.01 -1.95
CA LEU A 83 -26.89 5.58 -1.05
C LEU A 83 -25.75 6.24 -1.84
N ALA A 84 -24.85 6.93 -1.15
CA ALA A 84 -23.66 7.50 -1.75
C ALA A 84 -22.88 6.41 -2.51
N PRO A 85 -22.57 6.62 -3.80
CA PRO A 85 -21.89 5.63 -4.63
C PRO A 85 -20.45 5.41 -4.14
N GLU A 86 -19.93 4.22 -4.41
CA GLU A 86 -18.50 3.95 -4.20
C GLU A 86 -17.73 4.33 -5.46
N ILE A 87 -16.73 5.18 -5.28
CA ILE A 87 -15.91 5.70 -6.37
C ILE A 87 -14.54 5.03 -6.33
N THR A 88 -14.14 4.46 -7.46
CA THR A 88 -12.81 3.88 -7.64
C THR A 88 -12.16 4.50 -8.87
N ASP A 89 -11.01 5.15 -8.68
CA ASP A 89 -10.27 5.78 -9.77
C ASP A 89 -9.17 4.85 -10.29
N SER A 90 -9.04 4.76 -11.61
CA SER A 90 -8.02 4.03 -12.32
C SER A 90 -7.33 4.95 -13.33
N LEU A 91 -6.01 4.87 -13.40
CA LEU A 91 -5.22 5.62 -14.37
C LEU A 91 -5.14 4.83 -15.68
N GLU A 92 -5.69 5.38 -16.74
CA GLU A 92 -5.70 4.76 -18.06
C GLU A 92 -4.96 5.64 -19.09
N ARG A 93 -4.48 5.00 -20.15
CA ARG A 93 -3.79 5.68 -21.24
C ARG A 93 -4.38 5.32 -22.59
N ILE A 94 -4.72 6.36 -23.36
CA ILE A 94 -4.88 6.27 -24.81
C ILE A 94 -3.58 6.81 -25.41
N PRO A 95 -3.08 6.31 -26.57
CA PRO A 95 -1.88 6.88 -27.19
C PRO A 95 -1.93 8.41 -27.21
N ALA A 96 -0.86 9.03 -26.73
CA ALA A 96 -0.69 10.47 -26.51
C ALA A 96 -1.54 11.11 -25.39
N GLN A 97 -2.40 10.39 -24.68
CA GLN A 97 -3.21 10.96 -23.59
C GLN A 97 -3.30 10.00 -22.39
N VAL A 98 -3.08 10.54 -21.19
CA VAL A 98 -3.33 9.85 -19.93
C VAL A 98 -4.60 10.44 -19.30
N TYR A 99 -5.48 9.59 -18.79
CA TYR A 99 -6.73 10.01 -18.17
C TYR A 99 -7.07 9.14 -16.95
N ILE A 100 -7.95 9.63 -16.10
CA ILE A 100 -8.51 8.87 -14.99
C ILE A 100 -9.81 8.22 -15.44
N ARG A 101 -9.84 6.89 -15.37
CA ARG A 101 -11.08 6.11 -15.47
C ARG A 101 -11.68 6.02 -14.08
N ARG A 102 -12.77 6.71 -13.86
CA ARG A 102 -13.51 6.70 -12.59
C ARG A 102 -14.65 5.70 -12.67
N ILE A 103 -14.58 4.65 -11.87
CA ILE A 103 -15.61 3.63 -11.73
C ILE A 103 -16.52 4.05 -10.58
N VAL A 104 -17.76 4.39 -10.88
CA VAL A 104 -18.78 4.78 -9.91
C VAL A 104 -19.74 3.61 -9.74
N ARG A 105 -19.69 2.94 -8.58
CA ARG A 105 -20.59 1.84 -8.24
C ARG A 105 -21.70 2.33 -7.34
N HIS A 106 -22.93 2.26 -7.84
CA HIS A 106 -24.11 2.66 -7.09
C HIS A 106 -24.48 1.61 -6.05
N LYS A 107 -24.82 2.06 -4.85
CA LYS A 107 -25.19 1.23 -3.69
C LYS A 107 -26.64 1.47 -3.34
N TYR A 108 -27.32 0.42 -3.03
CA TYR A 108 -28.73 0.44 -2.63
C TYR A 108 -28.94 -0.28 -1.31
N VAL A 109 -29.89 0.18 -0.54
CA VAL A 109 -30.36 -0.46 0.68
C VAL A 109 -31.86 -0.64 0.63
N LEU A 110 -32.34 -1.79 1.11
CA LEU A 110 -33.77 -2.07 1.19
C LEU A 110 -34.43 -1.10 2.20
N LYS A 111 -35.53 -0.45 1.83
CA LYS A 111 -36.21 0.55 2.68
C LYS A 111 -36.62 -0.02 4.04
N SER A 112 -37.02 -1.29 4.09
CA SER A 112 -37.32 -1.99 5.33
C SER A 112 -36.11 -2.11 6.27
N ASN A 113 -34.89 -2.18 5.74
CA ASN A 113 -33.66 -2.30 6.51
C ASN A 113 -33.21 -0.96 7.10
N LEU A 114 -33.72 0.20 6.63
CA LEU A 114 -33.42 1.51 7.18
C LEU A 114 -33.96 1.67 8.61
N GLN A 115 -35.00 0.90 8.99
CA GLN A 115 -35.61 0.92 10.33
C GLN A 115 -34.84 0.06 11.35
N ILE A 116 -33.84 -0.70 10.92
CA ILE A 116 -33.02 -1.52 11.81
C ILE A 116 -32.03 -0.61 12.54
N GLU A 117 -32.11 -0.57 13.87
CA GLU A 117 -31.24 0.23 14.71
C GLU A 117 -29.77 -0.18 14.65
N GLN A 118 -29.47 -1.45 14.31
CA GLN A 118 -28.13 -1.98 14.22
C GLN A 118 -27.60 -1.89 12.75
N PRO A 119 -26.71 -0.94 12.44
CA PRO A 119 -26.22 -0.76 11.07
C PRO A 119 -25.47 -1.98 10.50
N GLU A 120 -24.89 -2.83 11.36
CA GLU A 120 -24.14 -4.02 10.99
C GLU A 120 -25.00 -5.12 10.34
N ARG A 121 -26.33 -5.09 10.56
CA ARG A 121 -27.29 -6.06 9.99
C ARG A 121 -27.95 -5.60 8.70
N ARG A 122 -27.60 -4.43 8.19
CA ARG A 122 -28.16 -3.91 6.95
C ARG A 122 -27.54 -4.61 5.75
N THR A 123 -28.37 -5.16 4.89
CA THR A 123 -27.92 -5.74 3.63
C THR A 123 -27.82 -4.64 2.59
N PHE A 124 -26.66 -4.52 1.95
CA PHE A 124 -26.41 -3.57 0.88
C PHE A 124 -26.26 -4.31 -0.45
N GLU A 125 -26.92 -3.82 -1.47
CA GLU A 125 -26.77 -4.27 -2.84
C GLU A 125 -25.92 -3.26 -3.62
N PHE A 126 -24.90 -3.72 -4.30
CA PHE A 126 -24.02 -2.88 -5.12
C PHE A 126 -23.53 -3.63 -6.35
N ALA A 127 -23.22 -2.89 -7.40
CA ALA A 127 -22.72 -3.45 -8.64
C ALA A 127 -21.38 -4.17 -8.42
N GLU A 128 -21.17 -5.27 -9.13
CA GLU A 128 -19.89 -5.97 -9.11
C GLU A 128 -18.75 -5.07 -9.57
N MET A 129 -17.59 -5.29 -8.99
CA MET A 129 -16.38 -4.57 -9.39
C MET A 129 -15.88 -5.14 -10.73
N PRO A 130 -15.70 -4.31 -11.77
CA PRO A 130 -15.05 -4.78 -12.99
C PRO A 130 -13.68 -5.38 -12.71
N ALA A 131 -13.31 -6.43 -13.43
CA ALA A 131 -12.03 -7.08 -13.26
C ALA A 131 -10.87 -6.12 -13.53
N LEU A 132 -10.00 -5.94 -12.54
CA LEU A 132 -8.79 -5.15 -12.64
C LEU A 132 -7.60 -6.08 -12.89
N ALA A 133 -6.62 -5.63 -13.66
CA ALA A 133 -5.39 -6.40 -13.90
C ALA A 133 -4.61 -6.66 -12.61
N ILE A 134 -4.57 -5.66 -11.74
CA ILE A 134 -3.94 -5.74 -10.40
C ILE A 134 -4.94 -5.17 -9.40
N GLU A 135 -5.27 -5.95 -8.38
CA GLU A 135 -6.18 -5.51 -7.32
C GLU A 135 -5.63 -4.32 -6.54
N LYS A 136 -6.49 -3.39 -6.18
CA LYS A 136 -6.13 -2.18 -5.40
C LYS A 136 -5.03 -1.32 -6.03
N CYS A 137 -4.83 -1.44 -7.35
CA CYS A 137 -3.88 -0.64 -8.10
C CYS A 137 -4.60 0.48 -8.85
N ILE A 138 -4.03 1.68 -8.82
CA ILE A 138 -4.53 2.81 -9.62
C ILE A 138 -4.15 2.69 -11.10
N ALA A 139 -3.09 1.93 -11.43
CA ALA A 139 -2.69 1.72 -12.80
C ALA A 139 -3.66 0.78 -13.51
N GLY A 140 -4.34 1.28 -14.51
CA GLY A 140 -5.20 0.49 -15.38
C GLY A 140 -4.42 -0.37 -16.36
N THR A 141 -5.10 -1.27 -17.04
CA THR A 141 -4.49 -2.23 -17.97
C THR A 141 -3.69 -1.55 -19.07
N SER A 142 -4.17 -0.44 -19.62
CA SER A 142 -3.50 0.30 -20.69
C SER A 142 -2.15 0.88 -20.24
N VAL A 143 -2.08 1.41 -19.02
CA VAL A 143 -0.84 1.93 -18.42
C VAL A 143 0.16 0.80 -18.17
N LEU A 144 -0.30 -0.34 -17.62
CA LEU A 144 0.57 -1.50 -17.37
C LEU A 144 1.14 -2.07 -18.67
N THR A 145 0.32 -2.16 -19.72
CA THR A 145 0.74 -2.59 -21.05
C THR A 145 1.77 -1.63 -21.64
N ASP A 146 1.54 -0.33 -21.55
CA ASP A 146 2.48 0.69 -22.05
C ASP A 146 3.85 0.60 -21.37
N ILE A 147 3.88 0.40 -20.05
CA ILE A 147 5.14 0.23 -19.30
C ILE A 147 5.91 -1.01 -19.77
N VAL A 148 5.22 -2.13 -20.00
CA VAL A 148 5.84 -3.38 -20.48
C VAL A 148 6.38 -3.21 -21.90
N LEU A 149 5.61 -2.60 -22.80
CA LEU A 149 6.05 -2.31 -24.17
C LEU A 149 7.25 -1.36 -24.19
N ASP A 150 7.20 -0.28 -23.43
CA ASP A 150 8.31 0.67 -23.30
C ASP A 150 9.58 -0.04 -22.84
N LYS A 151 9.47 -0.96 -21.87
CA LYS A 151 10.61 -1.66 -21.32
C LYS A 151 11.22 -2.69 -22.27
N PHE A 152 10.39 -3.52 -22.90
CA PHE A 152 10.85 -4.68 -23.68
C PHE A 152 10.90 -4.42 -25.18
N MET A 153 9.93 -3.69 -25.72
CA MET A 153 9.88 -3.42 -27.16
C MET A 153 10.73 -2.22 -27.55
N TYR A 154 10.67 -1.15 -26.73
CA TYR A 154 11.44 0.08 -27.00
C TYR A 154 12.72 0.20 -26.17
N HIS A 155 13.02 -0.80 -25.33
CA HIS A 155 14.23 -0.87 -24.49
C HIS A 155 14.47 0.39 -23.63
N LEU A 156 13.39 1.08 -23.22
CA LEU A 156 13.51 2.28 -22.41
C LEU A 156 13.87 1.93 -20.96
N PRO A 157 14.84 2.62 -20.37
CA PRO A 157 15.06 2.55 -18.92
C PRO A 157 13.93 3.25 -18.17
N PHE A 158 13.61 2.80 -16.94
CA PHE A 158 12.45 3.29 -16.18
C PHE A 158 12.46 4.79 -15.96
N TYR A 159 13.61 5.41 -15.77
CA TYR A 159 13.67 6.87 -15.61
C TYR A 159 13.12 7.63 -16.82
N ARG A 160 13.31 7.11 -18.05
CA ARG A 160 12.74 7.69 -19.28
C ARG A 160 11.24 7.45 -19.37
N VAL A 161 10.77 6.28 -18.96
CA VAL A 161 9.34 6.00 -18.87
C VAL A 161 8.66 6.93 -17.87
N ILE A 162 9.27 7.15 -16.71
CA ILE A 162 8.78 8.10 -15.70
C ILE A 162 8.75 9.53 -16.26
N GLN A 163 9.79 9.93 -16.99
CA GLN A 163 9.83 11.24 -17.63
C GLN A 163 8.71 11.42 -18.67
N LYS A 164 8.44 10.38 -19.48
CA LYS A 164 7.33 10.35 -20.45
C LYS A 164 5.96 10.54 -19.75
N TYR A 165 5.73 9.87 -18.61
CA TYR A 165 4.51 10.08 -17.83
C TYR A 165 4.44 11.47 -17.21
N LYS A 166 5.56 12.02 -16.74
CA LYS A 166 5.64 13.38 -16.21
C LYS A 166 5.26 14.42 -17.26
N GLU A 167 5.69 14.26 -18.51
CA GLU A 167 5.30 15.09 -19.65
C GLU A 167 3.79 14.97 -19.94
N GLY A 168 3.21 13.78 -19.72
CA GLY A 168 1.76 13.53 -19.76
C GLY A 168 1.00 14.04 -18.54
N GLY A 169 1.66 14.76 -17.60
CA GLY A 169 1.02 15.32 -16.41
C GLY A 169 0.95 14.40 -15.19
N VAL A 170 1.55 13.19 -15.24
CA VAL A 170 1.54 12.21 -14.15
C VAL A 170 2.93 12.11 -13.54
N VAL A 171 3.06 12.47 -12.28
CA VAL A 171 4.33 12.38 -11.53
C VAL A 171 4.39 11.02 -10.84
N LEU A 172 5.20 10.12 -11.40
CA LEU A 172 5.49 8.80 -10.82
C LEU A 172 6.86 8.80 -10.15
N ASN A 173 7.01 7.96 -9.14
CA ASN A 173 8.30 7.67 -8.51
C ASN A 173 8.80 6.28 -8.90
N ASP A 174 10.11 6.05 -8.79
CA ASP A 174 10.76 4.77 -9.13
C ASP A 174 10.17 3.57 -8.38
N PRO A 175 9.91 3.61 -7.05
CA PRO A 175 9.31 2.49 -6.34
C PRO A 175 7.91 2.13 -6.85
N THR A 176 7.09 3.11 -7.22
CA THR A 176 5.74 2.87 -7.76
C THR A 176 5.84 2.22 -9.16
N MET A 177 6.68 2.75 -10.02
CA MET A 177 6.91 2.21 -11.36
C MET A 177 7.41 0.76 -11.29
N ASN A 178 8.42 0.48 -10.47
CA ASN A 178 8.96 -0.85 -10.27
C ASN A 178 7.91 -1.82 -9.69
N GLY A 179 7.08 -1.35 -8.75
CA GLY A 179 6.01 -2.15 -8.16
C GLY A 179 4.95 -2.55 -9.18
N TRP A 180 4.51 -1.63 -10.04
CA TRP A 180 3.56 -1.91 -11.12
C TRP A 180 4.14 -2.90 -12.15
N PHE A 181 5.38 -2.69 -12.54
CA PHE A 181 6.07 -3.58 -13.47
C PHE A 181 6.21 -5.00 -12.90
N ALA A 182 6.69 -5.14 -11.65
CA ALA A 182 6.83 -6.44 -10.99
C ALA A 182 5.49 -7.18 -10.88
N ALA A 183 4.44 -6.49 -10.43
CA ALA A 183 3.10 -7.09 -10.33
C ALA A 183 2.54 -7.50 -11.70
N THR A 184 2.84 -6.74 -12.76
CA THR A 184 2.46 -7.12 -14.13
C THR A 184 3.20 -8.37 -14.59
N CYS A 185 4.52 -8.47 -14.33
CA CYS A 185 5.31 -9.66 -14.64
C CYS A 185 4.77 -10.90 -13.93
N GLU A 186 4.40 -10.79 -12.64
CA GLU A 186 3.80 -11.90 -11.90
C GLU A 186 2.46 -12.36 -12.53
N ARG A 187 1.64 -11.43 -13.00
CA ARG A 187 0.39 -11.76 -13.70
C ARG A 187 0.62 -12.46 -15.04
N LEU A 188 1.70 -12.13 -15.74
CA LEU A 188 2.06 -12.74 -17.03
C LEU A 188 2.81 -14.08 -16.88
N LYS A 189 3.31 -14.41 -15.70
CA LYS A 189 4.07 -15.62 -15.43
C LYS A 189 3.37 -16.92 -15.85
N PRO A 190 2.08 -17.16 -15.54
CA PRO A 190 1.40 -18.39 -15.97
C PRO A 190 1.36 -18.56 -17.49
N LEU A 191 1.21 -17.45 -18.24
CA LEU A 191 1.27 -17.46 -19.70
C LEU A 191 2.66 -17.82 -20.20
N TYR A 192 3.70 -17.23 -19.62
CA TYR A 192 5.09 -17.52 -19.92
C TYR A 192 5.44 -19.00 -19.66
N ASP A 193 5.04 -19.51 -18.49
CA ASP A 193 5.30 -20.91 -18.12
C ASP A 193 4.62 -21.89 -19.08
N LYS A 194 3.39 -21.57 -19.52
CA LYS A 194 2.68 -22.37 -20.51
C LYS A 194 3.37 -22.36 -21.88
N LEU A 195 3.75 -21.18 -22.36
CA LEU A 195 4.50 -21.06 -23.64
C LEU A 195 5.83 -21.81 -23.60
N LYS A 196 6.53 -21.79 -22.46
CA LYS A 196 7.79 -22.52 -22.28
C LYS A 196 7.61 -24.04 -22.33
N CYS A 197 6.46 -24.57 -21.93
CA CYS A 197 6.17 -25.99 -22.00
C CYS A 197 5.79 -26.47 -23.43
N GLU A 198 5.37 -25.56 -24.31
CA GLU A 198 4.95 -25.86 -25.68
C GLU A 198 6.09 -25.77 -26.68
N VAL A 199 7.26 -25.24 -26.30
CA VAL A 199 8.48 -25.13 -27.07
C VAL A 199 9.49 -26.22 -26.66
#